data_b8e6a95b42e289869787424d533639b2
#
_entry.id   b8e6a95b42e289869787424d533639b2
#
_cell.length_a   1.000
_cell.length_b   1.000
_cell.length_c   1.000
_cell.angle_alpha   90.00
_cell.angle_beta   90.00
_cell.angle_gamma   90.00
#
_symmetry.space_group_name_H-M   'P 1'
#
loop_
_entity.id
_entity.type
_entity.pdbx_description
1 polymer ?
#
loop_
_entity_poly.entity_id
_entity_poly.type
_entity_poly.pdbx_seq_one_letter_code
_entity_poly.pdbx_strand_id
1 'polypeptide(L)'
;GSLPVSIHHNVAPISRNESELKQPLYLDEFLALLKNTIHDEANAANRPKVIWCHAGISRRIVVKNYRQTLERILDEYHENLYLDLSWVVLGAYVYKNLDEWVALIQKYPDNFLIGSDSVGKYSGIPMELKKYQALLNALPAETRSKVAYKNLASILDKSEAERNRKGFGKGGITLPHEFSLPENFGLEGLGKR
;
A
#
# COMPACT_ATOMS: atom_id res chain seq x y z
N GLY A 1 10.32 -6.66 -18.79
CA GLY A 1 9.87 -6.02 -17.58
C GLY A 1 8.37 -5.97 -17.52
N SER A 2 7.82 -6.30 -16.38
CA SER A 2 6.38 -6.32 -16.16
C SER A 2 5.89 -4.95 -15.66
N LEU A 3 4.73 -4.52 -16.12
CA LEU A 3 4.04 -3.38 -15.52
C LEU A 3 3.62 -3.73 -14.09
N PRO A 4 3.62 -2.76 -13.16
CA PRO A 4 3.02 -2.98 -11.85
C PRO A 4 1.52 -3.24 -12.00
N VAL A 5 1.01 -4.14 -11.18
CA VAL A 5 -0.40 -4.54 -11.18
C VAL A 5 -1.02 -4.15 -9.84
N SER A 6 -2.08 -3.35 -9.88
CA SER A 6 -2.87 -3.03 -8.70
C SER A 6 -4.04 -4.01 -8.60
N ILE A 7 -4.16 -4.70 -7.48
CA ILE A 7 -5.17 -5.73 -7.26
C ILE A 7 -6.07 -5.32 -6.10
N HIS A 8 -7.37 -5.24 -6.37
CA HIS A 8 -8.39 -5.08 -5.35
C HIS A 8 -8.98 -6.46 -5.04
N HIS A 9 -8.48 -7.11 -4.01
CA HIS A 9 -8.94 -8.41 -3.53
C HIS A 9 -9.17 -8.34 -2.02
N ASN A 10 -10.39 -8.60 -1.59
CA ASN A 10 -10.75 -8.60 -0.17
C ASN A 10 -10.47 -9.96 0.43
N VAL A 11 -9.88 -9.99 1.62
CA VAL A 11 -9.63 -11.25 2.35
C VAL A 11 -10.87 -11.84 2.98
N ALA A 12 -11.94 -11.05 3.12
CA ALA A 12 -13.20 -11.51 3.71
C ALA A 12 -14.39 -11.14 2.84
N PRO A 13 -15.46 -11.94 2.86
CA PRO A 13 -16.66 -11.68 2.06
C PRO A 13 -17.37 -10.41 2.52
N ILE A 14 -18.09 -9.78 1.60
CA ILE A 14 -19.07 -8.76 1.91
C ILE A 14 -20.32 -9.48 2.41
N SER A 15 -20.36 -9.82 3.67
CA SER A 15 -21.48 -10.52 4.31
C SER A 15 -22.20 -9.62 5.31
N ARG A 16 -23.47 -9.94 5.59
CA ARG A 16 -24.20 -9.38 6.74
C ARG A 16 -23.95 -10.17 8.02
N ASN A 17 -23.34 -11.34 7.91
CA ASN A 17 -22.98 -12.18 9.04
C ASN A 17 -21.66 -11.71 9.65
N GLU A 18 -21.71 -11.12 10.84
CA GLU A 18 -20.53 -10.60 11.54
C GLU A 18 -19.46 -11.67 11.82
N SER A 19 -19.84 -12.94 11.97
CA SER A 19 -18.87 -14.01 12.19
C SER A 19 -18.00 -14.27 10.98
N GLU A 20 -18.56 -14.18 9.77
CA GLU A 20 -17.84 -14.29 8.51
C GLU A 20 -16.94 -13.07 8.24
N LEU A 21 -17.41 -11.88 8.62
CA LEU A 21 -16.63 -10.64 8.46
C LEU A 21 -15.34 -10.61 9.28
N LYS A 22 -15.18 -11.49 10.27
CA LYS A 22 -14.00 -11.56 11.14
C LYS A 22 -12.96 -12.57 10.66
N GLN A 23 -13.26 -13.31 9.59
CA GLN A 23 -12.40 -14.37 9.08
C GLN A 23 -11.87 -14.06 7.70
N PRO A 24 -10.58 -14.33 7.42
CA PRO A 24 -9.99 -14.08 6.11
C PRO A 24 -10.29 -15.25 5.14
N LEU A 25 -11.57 -15.51 4.86
CA LEU A 25 -12.03 -16.67 4.10
C LEU A 25 -11.48 -16.74 2.67
N TYR A 26 -11.10 -15.59 2.07
CA TYR A 26 -10.57 -15.52 0.71
C TYR A 26 -9.05 -15.30 0.67
N LEU A 27 -8.37 -15.42 1.82
CA LEU A 27 -6.92 -15.22 1.88
C LEU A 27 -6.17 -16.25 1.04
N ASP A 28 -6.58 -17.50 1.10
CA ASP A 28 -5.91 -18.60 0.38
C ASP A 28 -5.96 -18.41 -1.14
N GLU A 29 -7.04 -17.85 -1.67
CA GLU A 29 -7.17 -17.48 -3.09
C GLU A 29 -6.13 -16.42 -3.48
N PHE A 30 -5.95 -15.41 -2.63
CA PHE A 30 -4.95 -14.37 -2.87
C PHE A 30 -3.52 -14.93 -2.77
N LEU A 31 -3.24 -15.79 -1.80
CA LEU A 31 -1.93 -16.44 -1.67
C LEU A 31 -1.63 -17.34 -2.88
N ALA A 32 -2.62 -18.07 -3.38
CA ALA A 32 -2.49 -18.83 -4.62
C ALA A 32 -2.18 -17.93 -5.83
N LEU A 33 -2.83 -16.77 -5.92
CA LEU A 33 -2.53 -15.77 -6.93
C LEU A 33 -1.08 -15.27 -6.83
N LEU A 34 -0.62 -14.89 -5.64
CA LEU A 34 0.76 -14.43 -5.42
C LEU A 34 1.77 -15.51 -5.78
N LYS A 35 1.54 -16.74 -5.34
CA LYS A 35 2.41 -17.87 -5.66
C LYS A 35 2.53 -18.08 -7.17
N ASN A 36 1.42 -18.08 -7.90
CA ASN A 36 1.40 -18.31 -9.35
C ASN A 36 1.92 -17.11 -10.16
N THR A 37 1.94 -15.89 -9.59
CA THR A 37 2.39 -14.69 -10.30
C THR A 37 3.80 -14.26 -9.91
N ILE A 38 4.15 -14.33 -8.64
CA ILE A 38 5.42 -13.85 -8.11
C ILE A 38 6.46 -14.97 -8.00
N HIS A 39 6.05 -16.18 -7.58
CA HIS A 39 6.96 -17.32 -7.40
C HIS A 39 7.03 -18.26 -8.62
N ASP A 40 6.33 -17.96 -9.70
CA ASP A 40 6.47 -18.75 -10.93
C ASP A 40 7.89 -18.64 -11.48
N GLU A 41 8.62 -19.74 -11.47
CA GLU A 41 10.01 -19.83 -11.95
C GLU A 41 10.11 -19.52 -13.44
N ALA A 42 9.09 -19.87 -14.23
CA ALA A 42 9.03 -19.57 -15.66
C ALA A 42 9.05 -18.07 -15.94
N ASN A 43 8.63 -17.25 -14.99
CA ASN A 43 8.56 -15.79 -15.08
C ASN A 43 9.59 -15.08 -14.20
N ALA A 44 10.60 -15.78 -13.66
CA ALA A 44 11.56 -15.21 -12.70
C ALA A 44 12.17 -13.86 -13.14
N ALA A 45 12.47 -13.70 -14.41
CA ALA A 45 13.05 -12.47 -14.98
C ALA A 45 12.02 -11.31 -15.14
N ASN A 46 10.73 -11.61 -15.07
CA ASN A 46 9.65 -10.67 -15.37
C ASN A 46 8.55 -10.65 -14.29
N ARG A 47 8.90 -10.97 -13.06
CA ARG A 47 7.94 -10.98 -11.95
C ARG A 47 7.27 -9.61 -11.80
N PRO A 48 5.94 -9.52 -11.82
CA PRO A 48 5.24 -8.26 -11.67
C PRO A 48 5.41 -7.70 -10.25
N LYS A 49 5.40 -6.38 -10.13
CA LYS A 49 5.18 -5.72 -8.85
C LYS A 49 3.68 -5.69 -8.58
N VAL A 50 3.26 -6.25 -7.48
CA VAL A 50 1.85 -6.34 -7.09
C VAL A 50 1.56 -5.31 -6.00
N ILE A 51 0.62 -4.42 -6.26
CA ILE A 51 0.09 -3.48 -5.27
C ILE A 51 -1.25 -4.03 -4.79
N TRP A 52 -1.31 -4.42 -3.52
CA TRP A 52 -2.54 -4.91 -2.91
C TRP A 52 -3.32 -3.76 -2.29
N CYS A 53 -4.41 -3.37 -2.97
CA CYS A 53 -5.25 -2.26 -2.54
C CYS A 53 -5.83 -2.50 -1.14
N HIS A 54 -5.74 -1.49 -0.28
CA HIS A 54 -6.27 -1.50 1.09
C HIS A 54 -5.74 -2.65 1.93
N ALA A 55 -4.55 -3.18 1.57
CA ALA A 55 -3.98 -4.39 2.17
C ALA A 55 -5.03 -5.51 2.31
N GLY A 56 -5.92 -5.68 1.33
CA GLY A 56 -6.95 -6.72 1.31
C GLY A 56 -8.17 -6.47 2.21
N ILE A 57 -8.28 -5.30 2.81
CA ILE A 57 -9.41 -4.95 3.68
C ILE A 57 -10.33 -3.96 2.99
N SER A 58 -11.59 -4.29 2.90
CA SER A 58 -12.62 -3.37 2.45
C SER A 58 -13.74 -3.21 3.49
N ARG A 59 -14.40 -2.05 3.47
CA ARG A 59 -15.53 -1.72 4.34
C ARG A 59 -15.20 -1.88 5.83
N ARG A 60 -16.16 -2.28 6.65
CA ARG A 60 -16.03 -2.40 8.12
C ARG A 60 -15.58 -3.79 8.58
N ILE A 61 -14.76 -4.46 7.79
CA ILE A 61 -14.26 -5.79 8.11
C ILE A 61 -13.11 -5.67 9.09
N VAL A 62 -13.18 -6.36 10.23
CA VAL A 62 -12.10 -6.42 11.22
C VAL A 62 -11.69 -7.88 11.42
N VAL A 63 -10.64 -8.29 10.73
CA VAL A 63 -10.03 -9.62 10.86
C VAL A 63 -9.09 -9.63 12.06
N LYS A 64 -9.20 -10.65 12.90
CA LYS A 64 -8.31 -10.80 14.07
C LYS A 64 -6.87 -11.08 13.62
N ASN A 65 -5.90 -10.53 14.36
CA ASN A 65 -4.47 -10.75 14.14
C ASN A 65 -4.02 -10.47 12.70
N TYR A 66 -4.71 -9.54 12.01
CA TYR A 66 -4.49 -9.30 10.59
C TYR A 66 -3.08 -8.74 10.32
N ARG A 67 -2.54 -7.90 11.21
CA ARG A 67 -1.16 -7.41 11.11
C ARG A 67 -0.17 -8.57 11.05
N GLN A 68 -0.32 -9.58 11.93
CA GLN A 68 0.55 -10.77 11.95
C GLN A 68 0.38 -11.60 10.68
N THR A 69 -0.81 -11.63 10.11
CA THR A 69 -1.06 -12.27 8.81
C THR A 69 -0.32 -11.54 7.69
N LEU A 70 -0.38 -10.20 7.65
CA LEU A 70 0.36 -9.40 6.67
C LEU A 70 1.87 -9.57 6.84
N GLU A 71 2.37 -9.65 8.07
CA GLU A 71 3.80 -9.88 8.34
C GLU A 71 4.28 -11.20 7.73
N ARG A 72 3.55 -12.30 7.92
CA ARG A 72 3.87 -13.60 7.31
C ARG A 72 3.84 -13.56 5.78
N ILE A 73 2.90 -12.82 5.20
CA ILE A 73 2.82 -12.64 3.75
C ILE A 73 4.04 -11.85 3.25
N LEU A 74 4.43 -10.80 3.95
CA LEU A 74 5.62 -10.02 3.60
C LEU A 74 6.92 -10.80 3.81
N ASP A 75 7.01 -11.68 4.81
CA ASP A 75 8.17 -12.57 4.98
C ASP A 75 8.45 -13.38 3.70
N GLU A 76 7.40 -13.76 2.96
CA GLU A 76 7.50 -14.58 1.76
C GLU A 76 7.53 -13.75 0.46
N TYR A 77 6.77 -12.64 0.38
CA TYR A 77 6.53 -11.94 -0.89
C TYR A 77 7.07 -10.50 -0.96
N HIS A 78 7.83 -10.04 0.05
CA HIS A 78 8.25 -8.63 0.14
C HIS A 78 9.02 -8.10 -1.07
N GLU A 79 9.69 -8.93 -1.85
CA GLU A 79 10.42 -8.46 -3.04
C GLU A 79 9.51 -7.86 -4.12
N ASN A 80 8.25 -8.31 -4.18
CA ASN A 80 7.34 -7.96 -5.27
C ASN A 80 5.96 -7.49 -4.81
N LEU A 81 5.63 -7.60 -3.51
CA LEU A 81 4.34 -7.21 -2.95
C LEU A 81 4.43 -5.87 -2.24
N TYR A 82 3.49 -4.99 -2.55
CA TYR A 82 3.30 -3.70 -1.92
C TYR A 82 1.91 -3.60 -1.32
N LEU A 83 1.81 -3.08 -0.09
CA LEU A 83 0.55 -2.91 0.63
C LEU A 83 0.12 -1.45 0.59
N ASP A 84 -1.00 -1.17 -0.04
CA ASP A 84 -1.63 0.15 0.03
C ASP A 84 -2.44 0.28 1.33
N LEU A 85 -2.14 1.32 2.10
CA LEU A 85 -2.77 1.60 3.40
C LEU A 85 -4.00 2.52 3.30
N SER A 86 -4.55 2.70 2.11
CA SER A 86 -5.68 3.61 1.92
C SER A 86 -7.00 3.11 2.55
N TRP A 87 -7.94 4.03 2.64
CA TRP A 87 -9.30 3.79 3.07
C TRP A 87 -9.43 3.19 4.49
N VAL A 88 -10.14 2.07 4.61
CA VAL A 88 -10.57 1.49 5.91
C VAL A 88 -9.39 0.99 6.74
N VAL A 89 -8.35 0.45 6.09
CA VAL A 89 -7.21 -0.13 6.81
C VAL A 89 -6.49 0.89 7.69
N LEU A 90 -6.39 2.13 7.24
CA LEU A 90 -5.75 3.18 8.02
C LEU A 90 -6.46 3.42 9.36
N GLY A 91 -7.78 3.62 9.33
CA GLY A 91 -8.55 3.92 10.55
C GLY A 91 -8.88 2.70 11.40
N ALA A 92 -9.22 1.57 10.76
CA ALA A 92 -9.69 0.38 11.47
C ALA A 92 -8.57 -0.49 12.05
N TYR A 93 -7.36 -0.40 11.50
CA TYR A 93 -6.22 -1.21 11.90
C TYR A 93 -5.02 -0.39 12.35
N VAL A 94 -4.49 0.47 11.46
CA VAL A 94 -3.25 1.21 11.73
C VAL A 94 -3.38 2.08 12.97
N TYR A 95 -4.41 2.92 13.04
CA TYR A 95 -4.58 3.85 14.16
C TYR A 95 -5.09 3.21 15.46
N LYS A 96 -5.56 1.98 15.41
CA LYS A 96 -5.91 1.26 16.64
C LYS A 96 -4.69 0.69 17.37
N ASN A 97 -3.61 0.42 16.62
CA ASN A 97 -2.39 -0.16 17.17
C ASN A 97 -1.17 0.45 16.46
N LEU A 98 -1.05 1.78 16.51
CA LEU A 98 -0.08 2.55 15.73
C LEU A 98 1.36 2.04 15.91
N ASP A 99 1.79 1.78 17.14
CA ASP A 99 3.15 1.34 17.44
C ASP A 99 3.49 -0.01 16.80
N GLU A 100 2.53 -0.94 16.80
CA GLU A 100 2.72 -2.24 16.16
C GLU A 100 2.80 -2.13 14.63
N TRP A 101 2.04 -1.21 14.03
CA TRP A 101 2.11 -0.95 12.60
C TRP A 101 3.39 -0.20 12.21
N VAL A 102 3.83 0.72 13.04
CA VAL A 102 5.13 1.39 12.88
C VAL A 102 6.26 0.36 12.89
N ALA A 103 6.23 -0.61 13.82
CA ALA A 103 7.21 -1.68 13.87
C ALA A 103 7.19 -2.56 12.61
N LEU A 104 6.00 -2.94 12.12
CA LEU A 104 5.85 -3.70 10.89
C LEU A 104 6.38 -2.93 9.68
N ILE A 105 6.04 -1.64 9.56
CA ILE A 105 6.50 -0.79 8.46
C ILE A 105 8.02 -0.60 8.51
N GLN A 106 8.62 -0.50 9.70
CA GLN A 106 10.08 -0.42 9.84
C GLN A 106 10.78 -1.73 9.46
N LYS A 107 10.13 -2.87 9.68
CA LYS A 107 10.65 -4.18 9.26
C LYS A 107 10.65 -4.33 7.72
N TYR A 108 9.65 -3.75 7.04
CA TYR A 108 9.48 -3.82 5.58
C TYR A 108 9.28 -2.42 4.97
N PRO A 109 10.28 -1.52 5.08
CA PRO A 109 10.10 -0.11 4.75
C PRO A 109 9.81 0.15 3.27
N ASP A 110 10.16 -0.78 2.40
CA ASP A 110 9.99 -0.67 0.95
C ASP A 110 8.63 -1.19 0.44
N ASN A 111 7.79 -1.75 1.32
CA ASN A 111 6.58 -2.46 0.92
C ASN A 111 5.27 -1.72 1.17
N PHE A 112 5.30 -0.56 1.81
CA PHE A 112 4.09 0.18 2.14
C PHE A 112 3.91 1.42 1.28
N LEU A 113 2.67 1.66 0.88
CA LEU A 113 2.23 2.80 0.07
C LEU A 113 1.09 3.52 0.77
N ILE A 114 0.98 4.83 0.56
CA ILE A 114 -0.19 5.61 0.94
C ILE A 114 -1.01 5.92 -0.31
N GLY A 115 -2.32 5.96 -0.17
CA GLY A 115 -3.25 6.28 -1.23
C GLY A 115 -4.48 7.02 -0.71
N SER A 116 -5.25 7.64 -1.58
CA SER A 116 -6.44 8.40 -1.20
C SER A 116 -7.72 7.57 -1.27
N ASP A 117 -7.75 6.53 -2.07
CA ASP A 117 -8.99 5.82 -2.47
C ASP A 117 -10.15 6.78 -2.87
N SER A 118 -9.79 7.93 -3.45
CA SER A 118 -10.77 8.94 -3.84
C SER A 118 -11.51 8.54 -5.10
N VAL A 119 -12.82 8.44 -5.01
CA VAL A 119 -13.69 8.11 -6.15
C VAL A 119 -14.29 9.40 -6.72
N GLY A 120 -13.89 9.74 -7.95
CA GLY A 120 -14.58 10.72 -8.78
C GLY A 120 -14.44 12.21 -8.42
N LYS A 121 -13.83 12.58 -7.29
CA LYS A 121 -13.62 13.99 -6.92
C LYS A 121 -12.20 14.23 -6.40
N TYR A 122 -11.36 14.76 -7.26
CA TYR A 122 -9.95 15.09 -6.92
C TYR A 122 -9.81 16.12 -5.77
N SER A 123 -10.82 16.96 -5.54
CA SER A 123 -10.81 17.94 -4.43
C SER A 123 -10.72 17.32 -3.03
N GLY A 124 -11.10 16.05 -2.89
CA GLY A 124 -11.01 15.33 -1.60
C GLY A 124 -9.63 14.74 -1.31
N ILE A 125 -8.77 14.58 -2.31
CA ILE A 125 -7.47 13.92 -2.17
C ILE A 125 -6.59 14.54 -1.08
N PRO A 126 -6.42 15.87 -0.98
CA PRO A 126 -5.58 16.47 0.05
C PRO A 126 -6.07 16.16 1.46
N MET A 127 -7.38 16.07 1.67
CA MET A 127 -7.96 15.73 2.98
C MET A 127 -7.70 14.26 3.34
N GLU A 128 -7.82 13.35 2.37
CA GLU A 128 -7.52 11.93 2.59
C GLU A 128 -6.03 11.73 2.91
N LEU A 129 -5.13 12.39 2.18
CA LEU A 129 -3.70 12.31 2.45
C LEU A 129 -3.29 12.91 3.80
N LYS A 130 -3.98 13.95 4.29
CA LYS A 130 -3.74 14.48 5.64
C LYS A 130 -3.98 13.45 6.75
N LYS A 131 -4.85 12.47 6.55
CA LYS A 131 -5.12 11.41 7.53
C LYS A 131 -3.89 10.57 7.85
N TYR A 132 -2.88 10.54 6.99
CA TYR A 132 -1.62 9.81 7.22
C TYR A 132 -0.62 10.53 8.12
N GLN A 133 -0.88 11.79 8.47
CA GLN A 133 0.09 12.61 9.19
C GLN A 133 0.59 11.96 10.49
N ALA A 134 -0.30 11.39 11.29
CA ALA A 134 0.08 10.75 12.55
C ALA A 134 0.97 9.53 12.32
N LEU A 135 0.65 8.68 11.33
CA LEU A 135 1.48 7.54 10.94
C LEU A 135 2.85 8.01 10.45
N LEU A 136 2.88 8.94 9.50
CA LEU A 136 4.13 9.44 8.91
C LEU A 136 5.03 10.12 9.95
N ASN A 137 4.46 10.83 10.92
CA ASN A 137 5.23 11.45 12.01
C ASN A 137 5.80 10.43 13.01
N ALA A 138 5.16 9.27 13.15
CA ALA A 138 5.65 8.20 14.00
C ALA A 138 6.80 7.38 13.35
N LEU A 139 7.02 7.53 12.04
CA LEU A 139 8.07 6.81 11.31
C LEU A 139 9.40 7.60 11.32
N PRO A 140 10.55 6.91 11.37
CA PRO A 140 11.86 7.51 11.09
C PRO A 140 11.89 8.22 9.74
N ALA A 141 12.67 9.27 9.59
CA ALA A 141 12.66 10.14 8.42
C ALA A 141 12.87 9.39 7.09
N GLU A 142 13.77 8.41 7.05
CA GLU A 142 14.01 7.60 5.87
C GLU A 142 12.79 6.74 5.52
N THR A 143 12.26 5.97 6.48
CA THR A 143 11.07 5.13 6.30
C THR A 143 9.85 5.96 5.91
N ARG A 144 9.68 7.13 6.54
CA ARG A 144 8.64 8.10 6.19
C ARG A 144 8.68 8.48 4.72
N SER A 145 9.86 8.85 4.21
CA SER A 145 10.05 9.23 2.81
C SER A 145 9.75 8.07 1.86
N LYS A 146 10.15 6.85 2.21
CA LYS A 146 9.83 5.64 1.45
C LYS A 146 8.33 5.44 1.34
N VAL A 147 7.63 5.40 2.46
CA VAL A 147 6.18 5.16 2.53
C VAL A 147 5.39 6.29 1.86
N ALA A 148 5.81 7.54 2.07
CA ALA A 148 5.10 8.70 1.55
C ALA A 148 5.13 8.81 0.01
N TYR A 149 6.25 8.47 -0.64
CA TYR A 149 6.36 8.63 -2.09
C TYR A 149 7.43 7.78 -2.78
N LYS A 150 8.59 7.48 -2.13
CA LYS A 150 9.73 6.86 -2.82
C LYS A 150 9.41 5.44 -3.31
N ASN A 151 8.65 4.66 -2.54
CA ASN A 151 8.27 3.31 -2.92
C ASN A 151 7.44 3.33 -4.21
N LEU A 152 6.41 4.18 -4.29
CA LEU A 152 5.59 4.31 -5.50
C LEU A 152 6.41 4.84 -6.67
N ALA A 153 7.23 5.87 -6.46
CA ALA A 153 8.12 6.41 -7.48
C ALA A 153 9.04 5.31 -8.04
N SER A 154 9.69 4.52 -7.18
CA SER A 154 10.55 3.41 -7.59
C SER A 154 9.83 2.33 -8.43
N ILE A 155 8.55 2.07 -8.15
CA ILE A 155 7.73 1.14 -8.94
C ILE A 155 7.48 1.73 -10.34
N LEU A 156 7.14 3.02 -10.41
CA LEU A 156 6.80 3.71 -11.66
C LEU A 156 8.03 3.95 -12.53
N ASP A 157 9.15 4.39 -11.95
CA ASP A 157 10.39 4.66 -12.67
C ASP A 157 10.96 3.40 -13.34
N LYS A 158 10.92 2.28 -12.62
CA LYS A 158 11.32 0.99 -13.21
C LYS A 158 10.45 0.61 -14.40
N SER A 159 9.15 0.84 -14.30
CA SER A 159 8.22 0.54 -15.40
C SER A 159 8.41 1.45 -16.60
N GLU A 160 8.78 2.72 -16.39
CA GLU A 160 9.09 3.68 -17.46
C GLU A 160 10.38 3.33 -18.18
N ALA A 161 11.46 3.06 -17.43
CA ALA A 161 12.72 2.63 -18.01
C ALA A 161 12.56 1.38 -18.89
N GLU A 162 11.72 0.45 -18.48
CA GLU A 162 11.43 -0.76 -19.24
C GLU A 162 10.59 -0.50 -20.50
N ARG A 163 9.58 0.39 -20.42
CA ARG A 163 8.81 0.81 -21.60
C ARG A 163 9.67 1.49 -22.65
N ASN A 164 10.55 2.39 -22.19
CA ASN A 164 11.46 3.10 -23.08
C ASN A 164 12.44 2.15 -23.78
N ARG A 165 12.94 1.15 -23.06
CA ARG A 165 13.81 0.10 -23.64
C ARG A 165 13.11 -0.77 -24.69
N LYS A 166 11.79 -0.98 -24.55
CA LYS A 166 10.97 -1.78 -25.49
C LYS A 166 10.39 -0.95 -26.64
N GLY A 167 10.71 0.36 -26.77
CA GLY A 167 10.26 1.21 -27.85
C GLY A 167 8.78 1.64 -27.78
N PHE A 168 8.10 1.41 -26.67
CA PHE A 168 6.77 1.94 -26.44
C PHE A 168 6.88 3.44 -26.10
N GLY A 169 6.44 4.27 -27.02
CA GLY A 169 6.59 5.70 -27.16
C GLY A 169 6.62 6.57 -25.92
N LYS A 170 7.24 7.74 -26.12
CA LYS A 170 7.39 8.86 -25.19
C LYS A 170 6.04 9.39 -24.71
N GLY A 171 5.53 8.86 -23.62
CA GLY A 171 4.34 9.32 -22.90
C GLY A 171 4.55 9.13 -21.40
N GLY A 172 5.70 9.57 -20.89
CA GLY A 172 6.03 9.47 -19.47
C GLY A 172 5.29 10.51 -18.64
N ILE A 173 4.73 10.09 -17.53
CA ILE A 173 4.40 11.00 -16.43
C ILE A 173 5.74 11.43 -15.84
N THR A 174 6.18 12.64 -16.13
CA THR A 174 7.36 13.22 -15.47
C THR A 174 6.95 13.57 -14.06
N LEU A 175 7.37 12.76 -13.09
CA LEU A 175 7.27 13.14 -11.69
C LEU A 175 8.22 14.31 -11.44
N PRO A 176 7.82 15.36 -10.71
CA PRO A 176 8.71 16.45 -10.37
C PRO A 176 9.94 15.90 -9.64
N HIS A 177 11.15 16.25 -10.11
CA HIS A 177 12.42 15.76 -9.55
C HIS A 177 12.68 16.20 -8.10
N GLU A 178 11.88 17.12 -7.57
CA GLU A 178 12.00 17.66 -6.22
C GLU A 178 10.62 17.71 -5.55
N PHE A 179 10.17 16.61 -5.02
CA PHE A 179 9.13 16.63 -4.01
C PHE A 179 9.83 16.68 -2.65
N SER A 180 10.26 17.85 -2.22
CA SER A 180 10.60 18.08 -0.83
C SER A 180 9.30 18.22 -0.07
N LEU A 181 9.00 17.28 0.82
CA LEU A 181 7.99 17.50 1.85
C LEU A 181 8.42 18.75 2.61
N PRO A 182 7.55 19.77 2.79
CA PRO A 182 7.88 20.92 3.63
C PRO A 182 8.34 20.39 4.99
N GLU A 183 9.46 20.89 5.52
CA GLU A 183 10.02 20.51 6.82
C GLU A 183 9.03 20.73 7.97
N ASN A 184 8.03 21.53 7.74
CA ASN A 184 6.92 21.79 8.64
C ASN A 184 5.59 21.46 7.96
N PHE A 185 5.20 20.20 7.94
CA PHE A 185 3.78 19.85 7.89
C PHE A 185 3.19 20.21 9.25
N GLY A 186 3.05 21.55 9.49
CA GLY A 186 2.72 22.12 10.76
C GLY A 186 1.35 21.69 11.28
N LEU A 187 1.36 21.32 12.55
CA LEU A 187 0.19 21.12 13.42
C LEU A 187 -0.56 22.42 13.76
N GLU A 188 -0.31 23.51 13.06
CA GLU A 188 -1.00 24.78 13.31
C GLU A 188 -2.36 24.77 12.61
N GLY A 189 -3.40 24.45 13.36
CA GLY A 189 -4.79 24.64 12.91
C GLY A 189 -5.83 23.60 13.31
N LEU A 190 -5.52 22.62 14.13
CA LEU A 190 -6.56 21.75 14.73
C LEU A 190 -6.90 22.22 16.16
N GLY A 191 -7.28 23.49 16.26
CA GLY A 191 -8.03 24.01 17.39
C GLY A 191 -9.49 23.63 17.29
N LYS A 192 -9.94 22.87 18.28
CA LYS A 192 -11.32 22.79 18.81
C LYS A 192 -12.48 23.01 17.83
N ARG A 193 -13.14 21.91 17.42
CA ARG A 193 -14.61 21.83 17.43
C ARG A 193 -15.02 20.38 17.70
#